data_2444b377bf505c128ab3bf17284e9088
#
_entry.id   2444b377bf505c128ab3bf17284e9088
#
_cell.length_a   1.000
_cell.length_b   1.000
_cell.length_c   1.000
_cell.angle_alpha   90.00
_cell.angle_beta   90.00
_cell.angle_gamma   90.00
#
_symmetry.space_group_name_H-M   'P 1'
#
loop_
_entity.id
_entity.type
_entity.pdbx_description
1 polymer ?
#
loop_
_entity_poly.entity_id
_entity_poly.type
_entity_poly.pdbx_seq_one_letter_code
_entity_poly.pdbx_strand_id
1 'polypeptide(L)'
;MTVRPSLVRSIPFWILLVGSVATSAFGAWLAVNTLGTMSVALTAGTATPVDVYVGQVWAIVGGILIATGIVGLALALVLAVLRSFVPVTDVEIIEAMDWSAEDDAAAAAEPVESEQSPIVEAAPQR
;
A
#
# COMPACT_ATOMS: atom_id res chain seq x y z
N MET A 1 19.50 -19.37 -7.98
CA MET A 1 19.72 -18.47 -6.83
C MET A 1 18.50 -17.57 -6.72
N THR A 2 17.57 -17.92 -5.83
CA THR A 2 16.34 -17.14 -5.60
C THR A 2 16.68 -15.92 -4.74
N VAL A 3 16.70 -14.76 -5.36
CA VAL A 3 16.87 -13.49 -4.65
C VAL A 3 15.55 -13.18 -3.93
N ARG A 4 15.46 -13.50 -2.65
CA ARG A 4 14.33 -13.08 -1.81
C ARG A 4 14.35 -11.54 -1.74
N PRO A 5 13.31 -10.84 -2.20
CA PRO A 5 13.23 -9.39 -2.00
C PRO A 5 13.11 -9.13 -0.50
N SER A 6 14.19 -8.66 0.11
CA SER A 6 14.20 -8.36 1.54
C SER A 6 13.28 -7.16 1.81
N LEU A 7 12.41 -7.28 2.81
CA LEU A 7 11.54 -6.20 3.31
C LEU A 7 12.32 -4.91 3.61
N VAL A 8 13.58 -5.06 4.03
CA VAL A 8 14.52 -3.96 4.31
C VAL A 8 14.76 -3.08 3.08
N ARG A 9 14.42 -3.54 1.88
CA ARG A 9 14.62 -2.80 0.62
C ARG A 9 13.36 -2.09 0.10
N SER A 10 12.22 -2.21 0.80
CA SER A 10 10.99 -1.53 0.39
C SER A 10 10.95 -0.11 0.96
N ILE A 11 11.03 0.88 0.09
CA ILE A 11 10.96 2.31 0.42
C ILE A 11 9.73 2.64 1.29
N PRO A 12 8.50 2.14 0.98
CA PRO A 12 7.32 2.48 1.77
C PRO A 12 7.36 1.97 3.22
N PHE A 13 8.04 0.83 3.47
CA PHE A 13 8.22 0.32 4.82
C PHE A 13 9.11 1.26 5.67
N TRP A 14 10.19 1.76 5.09
CA TRP A 14 11.07 2.70 5.77
C TRP A 14 10.40 4.04 6.03
N ILE A 15 9.60 4.54 5.10
CA ILE A 15 8.84 5.78 5.29
C ILE A 15 7.86 5.63 6.46
N LEU A 16 7.14 4.50 6.54
CA LEU A 16 6.22 4.23 7.63
C LEU A 16 6.95 4.13 8.98
N LEU A 17 8.05 3.37 9.03
CA LEU A 17 8.83 3.17 10.24
C LEU A 17 9.42 4.49 10.76
N VAL A 18 10.15 5.20 9.91
CA VAL A 18 10.79 6.47 10.26
C VAL A 18 9.76 7.53 10.60
N GLY A 19 8.66 7.62 9.83
CA GLY A 19 7.56 8.53 10.10
C GLY A 19 6.91 8.27 11.47
N SER A 20 6.66 7.02 11.83
CA SER A 20 6.08 6.65 13.13
C SER A 20 7.01 7.00 14.30
N VAL A 21 8.29 6.70 14.18
CA VAL A 21 9.29 7.03 15.21
C VAL A 21 9.44 8.54 15.33
N ALA A 22 9.53 9.27 14.23
CA ALA A 22 9.66 10.72 14.23
C ALA A 22 8.44 11.40 14.87
N THR A 23 7.22 10.94 14.55
CA THR A 23 5.98 11.45 15.12
C THR A 23 5.91 11.21 16.62
N SER A 24 6.28 10.00 17.11
CA SER A 24 6.32 9.69 18.53
C SER A 24 7.37 10.53 19.26
N ALA A 25 8.56 10.68 18.70
CA ALA A 25 9.64 11.46 19.30
C ALA A 25 9.26 12.94 19.41
N PHE A 26 8.64 13.49 18.36
CA PHE A 26 8.17 14.87 18.37
C PHE A 26 7.05 15.09 19.40
N GLY A 27 6.09 14.15 19.49
CA GLY A 27 5.03 14.19 20.50
C GLY A 27 5.58 14.13 21.94
N ALA A 28 6.57 13.27 22.19
CA ALA A 28 7.23 13.16 23.48
C ALA A 28 8.00 14.45 23.83
N TRP A 29 8.74 15.01 22.90
CA TRP A 29 9.45 16.28 23.08
C TRP A 29 8.46 17.41 23.41
N LEU A 30 7.37 17.50 22.68
CA LEU A 30 6.33 18.51 22.92
C LEU A 30 5.72 18.38 24.32
N ALA A 31 5.35 17.17 24.72
CA ALA A 31 4.76 16.90 26.04
C ALA A 31 5.74 17.26 27.18
N VAL A 32 6.98 16.81 27.09
CA VAL A 32 8.00 17.08 28.12
C VAL A 32 8.32 18.56 28.21
N ASN A 33 8.47 19.25 27.09
CA ASN A 33 8.76 20.69 27.07
C ASN A 33 7.60 21.49 27.69
N THR A 34 6.37 21.18 27.31
CA THR A 34 5.17 21.88 27.81
C THR A 34 4.95 21.63 29.30
N LEU A 35 5.06 20.37 29.76
CA LEU A 35 4.92 20.04 31.16
C LEU A 35 6.06 20.62 32.02
N GLY A 36 7.27 20.65 31.47
CA GLY A 36 8.42 21.25 32.14
C GLY A 36 8.25 22.76 32.37
N THR A 37 7.86 23.50 31.34
CA THR A 37 7.61 24.95 31.46
C THR A 37 6.45 25.24 32.46
N MET A 38 5.38 24.44 32.42
CA MET A 38 4.26 24.56 33.29
C MET A 38 4.64 24.28 34.75
N SER A 39 5.46 23.25 35.01
CA SER A 39 5.91 22.90 36.37
C SER A 39 6.77 24.02 36.98
N VAL A 40 7.65 24.64 36.20
CA VAL A 40 8.47 25.76 36.64
C VAL A 40 7.61 26.99 36.98
N ALA A 41 6.65 27.33 36.10
CA ALA A 41 5.75 28.46 36.33
C ALA A 41 4.87 28.29 37.59
N LEU A 42 4.39 27.04 37.84
CA LEU A 42 3.62 26.72 39.05
C LEU A 42 4.47 26.82 40.32
N THR A 43 5.70 26.32 40.32
CA THR A 43 6.60 26.39 41.48
C THR A 43 7.06 27.80 41.77
N ALA A 44 7.22 28.63 40.75
CA ALA A 44 7.55 30.04 40.91
C ALA A 44 6.36 30.93 41.30
N GLY A 45 5.14 30.40 41.33
CA GLY A 45 3.93 31.17 41.63
C GLY A 45 3.57 32.20 40.54
N THR A 46 4.17 32.10 39.35
CA THR A 46 3.95 33.01 38.22
C THR A 46 2.96 32.50 37.18
N ALA A 47 2.46 31.27 37.38
CA ALA A 47 1.52 30.65 36.45
C ALA A 47 0.18 31.41 36.42
N THR A 48 -0.24 31.77 35.20
CA THR A 48 -1.58 32.33 35.00
C THR A 48 -2.58 31.21 34.67
N PRO A 49 -3.89 31.40 34.88
CA PRO A 49 -4.91 30.44 34.47
C PRO A 49 -4.86 30.10 32.98
N VAL A 50 -4.45 31.06 32.16
CA VAL A 50 -4.30 30.89 30.71
C VAL A 50 -3.14 29.95 30.38
N ASP A 51 -1.99 30.09 31.08
CA ASP A 51 -0.83 29.23 30.87
C ASP A 51 -1.15 27.77 31.21
N VAL A 52 -1.91 27.54 32.28
CA VAL A 52 -2.34 26.20 32.67
C VAL A 52 -3.24 25.58 31.63
N TYR A 53 -4.21 26.33 31.11
CA TYR A 53 -5.14 25.86 30.08
C TYR A 53 -4.44 25.55 28.76
N VAL A 54 -3.59 26.47 28.29
CA VAL A 54 -2.83 26.31 27.07
C VAL A 54 -1.85 25.14 27.19
N GLY A 55 -1.16 25.02 28.33
CA GLY A 55 -0.24 23.91 28.60
C GLY A 55 -0.96 22.54 28.56
N GLN A 56 -2.17 22.46 29.12
CA GLN A 56 -2.96 21.23 29.08
C GLN A 56 -3.34 20.82 27.65
N VAL A 57 -3.76 21.77 26.81
CA VAL A 57 -4.10 21.51 25.40
C VAL A 57 -2.88 20.96 24.65
N TRP A 58 -1.71 21.57 24.81
CA TRP A 58 -0.50 21.11 24.16
C TRP A 58 0.00 19.77 24.66
N ALA A 59 -0.19 19.47 25.95
CA ALA A 59 0.13 18.16 26.51
C ALA A 59 -0.78 17.06 25.89
N ILE A 60 -2.07 17.35 25.69
CA ILE A 60 -3.00 16.44 25.01
C ILE A 60 -2.56 16.20 23.56
N VAL A 61 -2.22 17.25 22.81
CA VAL A 61 -1.71 17.13 21.44
C VAL A 61 -0.45 16.27 21.39
N GLY A 62 0.49 16.48 22.31
CA GLY A 62 1.68 15.64 22.43
C GLY A 62 1.33 14.17 22.69
N GLY A 63 0.38 13.90 23.58
CA GLY A 63 -0.12 12.56 23.86
C GLY A 63 -0.74 11.86 22.65
N ILE A 64 -1.55 12.58 21.86
CA ILE A 64 -2.15 12.06 20.63
C ILE A 64 -1.07 11.70 19.60
N LEU A 65 -0.04 12.55 19.45
CA LEU A 65 1.08 12.29 18.54
C LEU A 65 1.86 11.03 18.94
N ILE A 66 2.12 10.84 20.22
CA ILE A 66 2.76 9.62 20.74
C ILE A 66 1.91 8.39 20.41
N ALA A 67 0.61 8.44 20.72
CA ALA A 67 -0.31 7.34 20.46
C ALA A 67 -0.37 6.97 18.97
N THR A 68 -0.48 7.98 18.11
CA THR A 68 -0.48 7.80 16.65
C THR A 68 0.81 7.15 16.16
N GLY A 69 1.94 7.57 16.67
CA GLY A 69 3.24 6.99 16.29
C GLY A 69 3.39 5.54 16.77
N ILE A 70 2.89 5.19 17.96
CA ILE A 70 2.86 3.81 18.48
C ILE A 70 1.97 2.92 17.58
N VAL A 71 0.79 3.41 17.19
CA VAL A 71 -0.10 2.69 16.27
C VAL A 71 0.57 2.47 14.92
N GLY A 72 1.24 3.48 14.36
CA GLY A 72 2.00 3.35 13.12
C GLY A 72 3.11 2.30 13.21
N LEU A 73 3.82 2.24 14.34
CA LEU A 73 4.84 1.24 14.59
C LEU A 73 4.26 -0.17 14.69
N ALA A 74 3.13 -0.31 15.40
CA ALA A 74 2.42 -1.59 15.49
C ALA A 74 1.97 -2.09 14.11
N LEU A 75 1.42 -1.22 13.27
CA LEU A 75 1.04 -1.56 11.90
C LEU A 75 2.24 -1.98 11.06
N ALA A 76 3.38 -1.30 11.19
CA ALA A 76 4.61 -1.68 10.51
C ALA A 76 5.08 -3.10 10.91
N LEU A 77 4.98 -3.44 12.20
CA LEU A 77 5.30 -4.77 12.71
C LEU A 77 4.32 -5.83 12.19
N VAL A 78 3.02 -5.54 12.21
CA VAL A 78 1.99 -6.44 11.65
C VAL A 78 2.24 -6.71 10.17
N LEU A 79 2.54 -5.69 9.38
CA LEU A 79 2.88 -5.85 7.97
C LEU A 79 4.14 -6.69 7.77
N ALA A 80 5.15 -6.52 8.62
CA ALA A 80 6.38 -7.32 8.56
C ALA A 80 6.09 -8.79 8.85
N VAL A 81 5.25 -9.09 9.84
CA VAL A 81 4.86 -10.45 10.21
C VAL A 81 3.98 -11.07 9.13
N LEU A 82 2.94 -10.38 8.64
CA LEU A 82 2.07 -10.88 7.58
C LEU A 82 2.84 -11.27 6.34
N ARG A 83 3.82 -10.46 5.96
CA ARG A 83 4.64 -10.73 4.78
C ARG A 83 5.56 -11.94 4.94
N SER A 84 5.88 -12.34 6.17
CA SER A 84 6.63 -13.57 6.43
C SER A 84 5.79 -14.84 6.23
N PHE A 85 4.47 -14.72 6.30
CA PHE A 85 3.53 -15.83 6.09
C PHE A 85 3.05 -15.96 4.64
N VAL A 86 3.19 -14.91 3.82
CA VAL A 86 2.84 -15.00 2.40
C VAL A 86 3.94 -15.78 1.68
N PRO A 87 3.68 -17.02 1.21
CA PRO A 87 4.62 -17.70 0.36
C PRO A 87 4.79 -16.85 -0.90
N VAL A 88 6.04 -16.62 -1.30
CA VAL A 88 6.32 -16.03 -2.61
C VAL A 88 5.90 -17.07 -3.63
N THR A 89 4.69 -16.94 -4.14
CA THR A 89 4.31 -17.65 -5.35
C THR A 89 5.20 -17.04 -6.42
N ASP A 90 6.11 -17.84 -6.99
CA ASP A 90 6.76 -17.46 -8.23
C ASP A 90 5.62 -17.11 -9.18
N VAL A 91 5.44 -15.84 -9.45
CA VAL A 91 4.62 -15.40 -10.56
C VAL A 91 5.41 -15.87 -11.76
N GLU A 92 5.07 -17.07 -12.25
CA GLU A 92 5.42 -17.49 -13.57
C GLU A 92 4.93 -16.36 -14.47
N ILE A 93 5.89 -15.59 -14.99
CA ILE A 93 5.59 -14.56 -15.96
C ILE A 93 5.06 -15.38 -17.13
N ILE A 94 3.73 -15.48 -17.23
CA ILE A 94 3.08 -15.93 -18.45
C ILE A 94 3.62 -14.94 -19.46
N GLU A 95 4.53 -15.41 -20.31
CA GLU A 95 5.04 -14.64 -21.43
C GLU A 95 3.83 -13.97 -22.06
N ALA A 96 3.93 -12.64 -22.19
CA ALA A 96 2.83 -11.83 -22.69
C ALA A 96 2.28 -12.56 -23.92
N MET A 97 1.03 -13.05 -23.79
CA MET A 97 0.34 -13.75 -24.85
C MET A 97 0.48 -12.86 -26.08
N ASP A 98 1.25 -13.35 -27.06
CA ASP A 98 1.54 -12.58 -28.27
C ASP A 98 0.25 -12.50 -29.09
N TRP A 99 -0.50 -11.42 -28.86
CA TRP A 99 -1.76 -11.15 -29.56
C TRP A 99 -1.57 -11.02 -31.07
N SER A 100 -0.32 -10.87 -31.53
CA SER A 100 0.00 -10.85 -32.97
C SER A 100 -0.21 -12.21 -33.63
N ALA A 101 -0.16 -13.32 -32.88
CA ALA A 101 -0.35 -14.66 -33.44
C ALA A 101 -1.83 -14.98 -33.77
N GLU A 102 -2.79 -14.27 -33.15
CA GLU A 102 -4.21 -14.44 -33.45
C GLU A 102 -4.60 -13.72 -34.75
N ASP A 103 -3.98 -12.59 -35.04
CA ASP A 103 -4.23 -11.85 -36.29
C ASP A 103 -3.71 -12.60 -37.53
N ASP A 104 -2.58 -13.29 -37.40
CA ASP A 104 -2.05 -14.13 -38.48
C ASP A 104 -2.89 -15.41 -38.70
N ALA A 105 -3.48 -15.96 -37.65
CA ALA A 105 -4.39 -17.10 -37.76
C ALA A 105 -5.74 -16.72 -38.38
N ALA A 106 -6.22 -15.51 -38.11
CA ALA A 106 -7.45 -14.97 -38.71
C ALA A 106 -7.27 -14.62 -40.18
N ALA A 107 -6.07 -14.17 -40.56
CA ALA A 107 -5.74 -13.85 -41.96
C ALA A 107 -5.54 -15.11 -42.85
N ALA A 108 -5.23 -16.27 -42.23
CA ALA A 108 -5.08 -17.55 -42.95
C ALA A 108 -6.39 -18.30 -43.16
N ALA A 109 -7.50 -17.83 -42.59
CA ALA A 109 -8.84 -18.39 -42.76
C ALA A 109 -9.66 -17.58 -43.75
N GLU A 110 -9.13 -17.35 -44.95
CA GLU A 110 -9.99 -16.92 -46.06
C GLU A 110 -10.89 -18.08 -46.49
N PRO A 111 -12.20 -17.84 -46.66
CA PRO A 111 -13.12 -18.89 -47.08
C PRO A 111 -12.82 -19.32 -48.49
N VAL A 112 -12.49 -20.58 -48.64
CA VAL A 112 -12.50 -21.24 -49.96
C VAL A 112 -13.93 -21.16 -50.49
N GLU A 113 -14.08 -20.30 -51.46
CA GLU A 113 -15.29 -20.10 -52.26
C GLU A 113 -15.80 -21.44 -52.74
N SER A 114 -17.01 -21.79 -52.33
CA SER A 114 -17.70 -23.00 -52.69
C SER A 114 -18.01 -22.93 -54.18
N GLU A 115 -17.29 -23.72 -54.96
CA GLU A 115 -17.58 -23.97 -56.37
C GLU A 115 -18.97 -24.62 -56.47
N GLN A 116 -19.87 -23.90 -57.06
CA GLN A 116 -21.21 -24.26 -57.44
C GLN A 116 -21.18 -25.45 -58.38
N SER A 117 -21.59 -26.62 -57.93
CA SER A 117 -21.94 -27.73 -58.82
C SER A 117 -23.33 -27.52 -59.41
N PRO A 118 -23.50 -27.68 -60.72
CA PRO A 118 -24.77 -27.39 -61.38
C PRO A 118 -25.84 -28.48 -61.11
N ILE A 119 -27.04 -27.98 -60.95
CA ILE A 119 -28.29 -28.72 -60.89
C ILE A 119 -28.45 -29.57 -62.14
N VAL A 120 -28.49 -30.87 -62.00
CA VAL A 120 -29.06 -31.76 -63.03
C VAL A 120 -30.52 -31.98 -62.70
N GLU A 121 -31.32 -31.28 -63.49
CA GLU A 121 -32.74 -31.49 -63.68
C GLU A 121 -32.96 -32.85 -64.32
N ALA A 122 -33.72 -33.71 -63.69
CA ALA A 122 -34.33 -34.86 -64.37
C ALA A 122 -35.81 -34.92 -63.98
N ALA A 123 -36.61 -34.62 -64.94
CA ALA A 123 -38.04 -34.59 -64.92
C ALA A 123 -38.66 -36.00 -64.99
N PRO A 124 -39.98 -36.10 -64.95
CA PRO A 124 -40.74 -37.19 -64.34
C PRO A 124 -41.19 -38.28 -65.33
N GLN A 125 -41.39 -39.45 -64.85
CA GLN A 125 -42.28 -40.37 -65.55
C GLN A 125 -43.05 -41.33 -64.56
N ARG A 126 -44.32 -41.12 -64.53
CA ARG A 126 -45.50 -42.05 -64.30
C ARG A 126 -45.72 -42.60 -62.90
#